data_6da948ab3f25965be650f85719dc59e0
#
_entry.id   6da948ab3f25965be650f85719dc59e0
#
_cell.length_a   1.000
_cell.length_b   1.000
_cell.length_c   1.000
_cell.angle_alpha   90.00
_cell.angle_beta   90.00
_cell.angle_gamma   90.00
#
_symmetry.space_group_name_H-M   'P 1'
#
loop_
_entity.id
_entity.type
_entity.pdbx_description
1 polymer ?
#
loop_
_entity_poly.entity_id
_entity_poly.type
_entity_poly.pdbx_seq_one_letter_code
_entity_poly.pdbx_strand_id
1 'polypeptide(L)'
;MNRTADALRHEAPRADTPRSESWPDATPGTDAPPSPAFPGCRSFRLTRDAVDHYDGRFEYWDAATETAWVVAEPTSGTHEQPSRRLSALGEVIASLRGGPIECRGSMDLIWSAGQPELRRILQADEVAYLYPARTRIPRDGLVIGEHDLPDVVLEVDHTTDVRRGKLGLYAAWGFPEVWVEVPDVTSPSRPAGRVPGLTIHRLDAGRYRAVAASVAFPGWRAAEIHVALNERVRSDATDRARERVAGALGARDGTGPEDTPWLRRQRAEGGRAERDAVLRAILTGRGMTDLEPVLAESDAARRPLAVALDAVQHCRDAADLRARLAGMDQPGAA
;
A
#
# COMPACT_ATOMS: atom_id res chain seq x y z
N MET A 1 10.58 65.95 16.70
CA MET A 1 9.29 65.28 16.50
C MET A 1 9.54 63.92 15.89
N ASN A 2 9.67 62.91 16.77
CA ASN A 2 9.91 61.51 16.44
C ASN A 2 8.59 60.84 16.17
N ARG A 3 8.46 60.11 15.06
CA ARG A 3 7.44 59.08 14.87
C ARG A 3 8.14 57.78 14.57
N THR A 4 8.10 56.91 15.54
CA THR A 4 8.45 55.50 15.55
C THR A 4 7.67 54.71 14.51
N ALA A 5 8.41 53.98 13.68
CA ALA A 5 7.84 52.99 12.77
C ALA A 5 7.60 51.70 13.55
N ASP A 6 6.36 51.33 13.67
CA ASP A 6 5.90 50.08 14.29
C ASP A 6 5.98 48.97 13.25
N ALA A 7 6.84 47.99 13.48
CA ALA A 7 7.05 46.87 12.60
C ALA A 7 5.94 45.81 12.84
N LEU A 8 5.00 45.73 11.92
CA LEU A 8 4.01 44.69 11.87
C LEU A 8 4.70 43.34 11.57
N ARG A 9 4.88 42.55 12.61
CA ARG A 9 5.19 41.11 12.47
C ARG A 9 3.93 40.40 12.02
N HIS A 10 3.90 40.00 10.76
CA HIS A 10 2.92 39.01 10.28
C HIS A 10 3.27 37.66 10.88
N GLU A 11 2.53 37.24 11.91
CA GLU A 11 2.44 35.85 12.31
C GLU A 11 1.76 35.06 11.19
N ALA A 12 2.51 34.12 10.60
CA ALA A 12 1.95 33.14 9.70
C ALA A 12 0.93 32.28 10.47
N PRO A 13 -0.25 31.99 9.89
CA PRO A 13 -1.22 31.11 10.54
C PRO A 13 -0.57 29.73 10.71
N ARG A 14 -0.54 29.25 11.96
CA ARG A 14 -0.20 27.87 12.27
C ARG A 14 -1.19 26.97 11.53
N ALA A 15 -0.67 26.11 10.66
CA ALA A 15 -1.45 25.04 10.07
C ALA A 15 -2.07 24.22 11.20
N ASP A 16 -3.40 24.26 11.30
CA ASP A 16 -4.15 23.37 12.15
C ASP A 16 -3.85 21.94 11.71
N THR A 17 -3.14 21.22 12.55
CA THR A 17 -3.01 19.76 12.42
C THR A 17 -4.43 19.22 12.45
N PRO A 18 -4.88 18.47 11.43
CA PRO A 18 -6.19 17.86 11.50
C PRO A 18 -6.20 16.99 12.76
N ARG A 19 -7.10 17.32 13.69
CA ARG A 19 -7.39 16.49 14.84
C ARG A 19 -7.68 15.10 14.29
N SER A 20 -6.99 14.10 14.81
CA SER A 20 -7.42 12.72 14.67
C SER A 20 -8.88 12.69 15.11
N GLU A 21 -9.79 12.53 14.15
CA GLU A 21 -11.17 12.23 14.49
C GLU A 21 -11.11 10.91 15.24
N SER A 22 -11.19 10.99 16.56
CA SER A 22 -11.39 9.83 17.42
C SER A 22 -12.73 9.24 16.99
N TRP A 23 -12.69 8.09 16.38
CA TRP A 23 -13.86 7.29 16.11
C TRP A 23 -14.59 7.11 17.43
N PRO A 24 -15.92 7.26 17.47
CA PRO A 24 -16.67 7.01 18.69
C PRO A 24 -16.36 5.59 19.16
N ASP A 25 -16.08 5.43 20.45
CA ASP A 25 -16.02 4.13 21.11
C ASP A 25 -17.36 3.42 20.88
N ALA A 26 -17.45 2.73 19.74
CA ALA A 26 -18.54 1.82 19.48
C ALA A 26 -18.29 0.61 20.37
N THR A 27 -18.82 0.67 21.59
CA THR A 27 -19.00 -0.51 22.40
C THR A 27 -19.77 -1.51 21.53
N PRO A 28 -19.23 -2.68 21.17
CA PRO A 28 -19.96 -3.66 20.39
C PRO A 28 -21.25 -3.97 21.14
N GLY A 29 -22.40 -3.69 20.52
CA GLY A 29 -23.68 -4.03 21.12
C GLY A 29 -23.70 -5.52 21.48
N THR A 30 -24.24 -5.87 22.64
CA THR A 30 -24.34 -7.23 23.17
C THR A 30 -25.23 -8.14 22.33
N ASP A 31 -25.93 -7.61 21.32
CA ASP A 31 -26.74 -8.41 20.40
C ASP A 31 -25.84 -9.05 19.33
N ALA A 32 -25.68 -10.38 19.45
CA ALA A 32 -24.96 -11.17 18.46
C ALA A 32 -25.57 -10.93 17.06
N PRO A 33 -24.77 -10.54 16.05
CA PRO A 33 -25.28 -10.37 14.70
C PRO A 33 -25.93 -11.68 14.20
N PRO A 34 -26.94 -11.60 13.33
CA PRO A 34 -27.63 -12.80 12.83
C PRO A 34 -26.65 -13.75 12.17
N SER A 35 -26.91 -15.05 12.29
CA SER A 35 -26.08 -16.08 11.63
C SER A 35 -26.05 -15.81 10.12
N PRO A 36 -24.86 -15.60 9.53
CA PRO A 36 -24.76 -15.28 8.11
C PRO A 36 -25.05 -16.50 7.24
N ALA A 37 -25.55 -16.28 6.03
CA ALA A 37 -25.65 -17.29 5.01
C ALA A 37 -24.38 -17.29 4.14
N PHE A 38 -23.80 -18.46 3.90
CA PHE A 38 -22.59 -18.61 3.09
C PHE A 38 -22.90 -19.42 1.80
N PRO A 39 -23.48 -18.78 0.76
CA PRO A 39 -23.66 -19.43 -0.52
C PRO A 39 -22.33 -19.88 -1.11
N GLY A 40 -22.29 -21.06 -1.72
CA GLY A 40 -21.05 -21.63 -2.26
C GLY A 40 -20.16 -22.34 -1.24
N CYS A 41 -20.56 -22.34 0.04
CA CYS A 41 -19.87 -23.06 1.10
C CYS A 41 -20.61 -24.34 1.52
N ARG A 42 -19.87 -25.29 2.03
CA ARG A 42 -20.36 -26.42 2.81
C ARG A 42 -20.01 -26.21 4.28
N SER A 43 -20.86 -26.68 5.17
CA SER A 43 -20.61 -26.62 6.61
C SER A 43 -20.24 -27.97 7.17
N PHE A 44 -19.47 -27.97 8.27
CA PHE A 44 -19.15 -29.13 9.09
C PHE A 44 -18.99 -28.72 10.57
N ARG A 45 -19.10 -29.70 11.45
CA ARG A 45 -18.89 -29.44 12.87
C ARG A 45 -17.41 -29.31 13.17
N LEU A 46 -17.02 -28.22 13.83
CA LEU A 46 -15.68 -27.95 14.34
C LEU A 46 -15.82 -27.43 15.77
N THR A 47 -15.43 -28.22 16.75
CA THR A 47 -15.58 -27.88 18.17
C THR A 47 -14.65 -26.75 18.58
N ARG A 48 -14.96 -26.09 19.69
CA ARG A 48 -14.14 -25.00 20.25
C ARG A 48 -12.72 -25.45 20.59
N ASP A 49 -12.56 -26.69 21.07
CA ASP A 49 -11.24 -27.24 21.39
C ASP A 49 -10.42 -27.57 20.13
N ALA A 50 -11.10 -27.84 19.00
CA ALA A 50 -10.44 -28.25 17.76
C ALA A 50 -10.11 -27.06 16.84
N VAL A 51 -10.80 -25.91 16.97
CA VAL A 51 -10.63 -24.79 16.04
C VAL A 51 -9.23 -24.20 16.08
N ASP A 52 -8.61 -24.11 17.25
CA ASP A 52 -7.27 -23.53 17.42
C ASP A 52 -6.15 -24.46 16.88
N HIS A 53 -6.49 -25.71 16.54
CA HIS A 53 -5.59 -26.72 15.96
C HIS A 53 -6.00 -27.09 14.53
N TYR A 54 -6.94 -26.35 13.94
CA TYR A 54 -7.43 -26.63 12.61
C TYR A 54 -6.54 -25.95 11.55
N ASP A 55 -5.75 -26.72 10.85
CA ASP A 55 -4.83 -26.24 9.81
C ASP A 55 -5.53 -25.90 8.48
N GLY A 56 -6.83 -26.18 8.38
CA GLY A 56 -7.60 -25.91 7.15
C GLY A 56 -8.10 -24.47 7.08
N ARG A 57 -8.34 -23.99 5.86
CA ARG A 57 -8.95 -22.70 5.60
C ARG A 57 -10.47 -22.78 5.73
N PHE A 58 -11.10 -21.80 6.41
CA PHE A 58 -12.55 -21.65 6.44
C PHE A 58 -12.95 -20.20 6.15
N GLU A 59 -14.17 -20.04 5.65
CA GLU A 59 -14.76 -18.73 5.39
C GLU A 59 -15.29 -18.09 6.68
N TYR A 60 -15.84 -18.94 7.57
CA TYR A 60 -16.42 -18.51 8.83
C TYR A 60 -16.52 -19.68 9.80
N TRP A 61 -16.35 -19.40 11.09
CA TRP A 61 -16.61 -20.33 12.19
C TRP A 61 -17.36 -19.63 13.32
N ASP A 62 -18.30 -20.35 13.93
CA ASP A 62 -19.15 -19.85 15.03
C ASP A 62 -19.11 -20.81 16.22
N ALA A 63 -18.62 -20.32 17.37
CA ALA A 63 -18.50 -21.09 18.60
C ALA A 63 -19.86 -21.49 19.20
N ALA A 64 -20.90 -20.70 19.00
CA ALA A 64 -22.23 -20.99 19.56
C ALA A 64 -22.86 -22.23 18.93
N THR A 65 -22.57 -22.47 17.65
CA THR A 65 -23.07 -23.62 16.90
C THR A 65 -22.00 -24.68 16.63
N GLU A 66 -20.74 -24.40 16.98
CA GLU A 66 -19.56 -25.22 16.63
C GLU A 66 -19.55 -25.59 15.14
N THR A 67 -19.88 -24.65 14.28
CA THR A 67 -20.00 -24.87 12.86
C THR A 67 -18.97 -24.05 12.10
N ALA A 68 -18.21 -24.71 11.21
CA ALA A 68 -17.34 -24.08 10.22
C ALA A 68 -17.95 -24.15 8.85
N TRP A 69 -17.76 -23.10 8.04
CA TRP A 69 -18.09 -23.04 6.63
C TRP A 69 -16.80 -22.94 5.81
N VAL A 70 -16.68 -23.79 4.82
CA VAL A 70 -15.55 -23.82 3.89
C VAL A 70 -16.08 -23.71 2.47
N VAL A 71 -15.33 -23.12 1.57
CA VAL A 71 -15.67 -23.06 0.16
C VAL A 71 -15.89 -24.50 -0.36
N ALA A 72 -17.01 -24.74 -1.04
CA ALA A 72 -17.36 -26.09 -1.50
C ALA A 72 -16.45 -26.58 -2.64
N GLU A 73 -15.91 -25.66 -3.43
CA GLU A 73 -14.97 -25.94 -4.52
C GLU A 73 -13.54 -25.57 -4.09
N PRO A 74 -12.51 -26.25 -4.62
CA PRO A 74 -11.13 -25.86 -4.39
C PRO A 74 -10.90 -24.41 -4.85
N THR A 75 -10.17 -23.62 -4.07
CA THR A 75 -9.75 -22.29 -4.47
C THR A 75 -8.90 -22.37 -5.73
N SER A 76 -9.28 -21.64 -6.76
CA SER A 76 -8.55 -21.59 -8.03
C SER A 76 -7.55 -20.45 -8.05
N GLY A 77 -6.59 -20.49 -8.96
CA GLY A 77 -5.67 -19.37 -9.19
C GLY A 77 -6.39 -18.04 -9.50
N THR A 78 -7.60 -18.12 -10.04
CA THR A 78 -8.46 -16.95 -10.31
C THR A 78 -8.97 -16.30 -9.04
N HIS A 79 -9.21 -17.06 -7.97
CA HIS A 79 -9.59 -16.55 -6.67
C HIS A 79 -8.40 -15.87 -5.97
N GLU A 80 -7.21 -16.49 -6.03
CA GLU A 80 -6.01 -16.00 -5.35
C GLU A 80 -5.35 -14.79 -6.04
N GLN A 81 -5.58 -14.63 -7.35
CA GLN A 81 -4.89 -13.60 -8.14
C GLN A 81 -5.18 -12.17 -7.66
N PRO A 82 -6.43 -11.74 -7.38
CA PRO A 82 -6.71 -10.38 -6.92
C PRO A 82 -5.99 -10.03 -5.63
N SER A 83 -5.94 -10.93 -4.64
CA SER A 83 -5.25 -10.73 -3.36
C SER A 83 -3.76 -10.50 -3.57
N ARG A 84 -3.10 -11.39 -4.33
CA ARG A 84 -1.68 -11.25 -4.67
C ARG A 84 -1.39 -9.99 -5.46
N ARG A 85 -2.31 -9.58 -6.33
CA ARG A 85 -2.18 -8.32 -7.08
C ARG A 85 -2.28 -7.11 -6.18
N LEU A 86 -3.22 -7.10 -5.22
CA LEU A 86 -3.34 -5.99 -4.27
C LEU A 86 -2.05 -5.81 -3.49
N SER A 87 -1.44 -6.90 -2.99
CA SER A 87 -0.15 -6.85 -2.30
C SER A 87 0.94 -6.24 -3.17
N ALA A 88 1.10 -6.71 -4.42
CA ALA A 88 2.10 -6.19 -5.35
C ALA A 88 1.86 -4.71 -5.71
N LEU A 89 0.60 -4.29 -5.89
CA LEU A 89 0.24 -2.89 -6.13
C LEU A 89 0.53 -2.03 -4.91
N GLY A 90 0.23 -2.55 -3.71
CA GLY A 90 0.52 -1.92 -2.42
C GLY A 90 1.99 -1.62 -2.22
N GLU A 91 2.88 -2.57 -2.56
CA GLU A 91 4.34 -2.37 -2.48
C GLU A 91 4.84 -1.24 -3.39
N VAL A 92 4.30 -1.15 -4.62
CA VAL A 92 4.67 -0.08 -5.54
C VAL A 92 4.13 1.27 -5.06
N ILE A 93 2.87 1.32 -4.62
CA ILE A 93 2.28 2.54 -4.04
C ILE A 93 3.08 2.98 -2.82
N ALA A 94 3.47 2.07 -1.93
CA ALA A 94 4.32 2.33 -0.78
C ALA A 94 5.66 2.97 -1.17
N SER A 95 6.30 2.42 -2.21
CA SER A 95 7.57 2.93 -2.73
C SER A 95 7.43 4.33 -3.32
N LEU A 96 6.37 4.59 -4.08
CA LEU A 96 6.10 5.91 -4.69
C LEU A 96 5.64 6.95 -3.66
N ARG A 97 4.91 6.51 -2.61
CA ARG A 97 4.49 7.35 -1.49
C ARG A 97 5.65 7.72 -0.57
N GLY A 98 6.72 6.89 -0.51
CA GLY A 98 7.82 7.03 0.45
C GLY A 98 7.49 6.54 1.87
N GLY A 99 6.47 5.68 2.02
CA GLY A 99 6.07 5.12 3.31
C GLY A 99 5.47 3.71 3.16
N PRO A 100 5.62 2.83 4.16
CA PRO A 100 5.22 1.44 4.06
C PRO A 100 3.69 1.27 3.98
N ILE A 101 3.28 0.24 3.26
CA ILE A 101 1.93 -0.35 3.27
C ILE A 101 2.14 -1.83 3.57
N GLU A 102 1.34 -2.39 4.46
CA GLU A 102 1.39 -3.81 4.78
C GLU A 102 0.10 -4.49 4.34
N CYS A 103 0.24 -5.48 3.44
CA CYS A 103 -0.84 -6.34 3.01
C CYS A 103 -0.67 -7.73 3.60
N ARG A 104 -1.76 -8.35 4.02
CA ARG A 104 -1.77 -9.71 4.60
C ARG A 104 -2.93 -10.51 4.06
N GLY A 105 -2.62 -11.63 3.42
CA GLY A 105 -3.60 -12.58 2.93
C GLY A 105 -4.08 -13.56 3.99
N SER A 106 -5.29 -14.07 3.80
CA SER A 106 -5.89 -15.14 4.62
C SER A 106 -5.86 -14.88 6.12
N MET A 107 -6.14 -13.62 6.52
CA MET A 107 -6.11 -13.22 7.92
C MET A 107 -7.38 -13.64 8.64
N ASP A 108 -7.24 -14.32 9.78
CA ASP A 108 -8.34 -14.60 10.70
C ASP A 108 -8.72 -13.33 11.46
N LEU A 109 -10.01 -13.01 11.42
CA LEU A 109 -10.64 -11.91 12.13
C LEU A 109 -11.49 -12.47 13.24
N ILE A 110 -11.09 -12.27 14.50
CA ILE A 110 -11.62 -12.94 15.66
C ILE A 110 -12.45 -11.96 16.50
N TRP A 111 -13.69 -12.28 16.74
CA TRP A 111 -14.59 -11.54 17.61
C TRP A 111 -15.16 -12.46 18.70
N SER A 112 -15.25 -11.99 19.96
CA SER A 112 -15.76 -12.79 21.05
C SER A 112 -16.59 -12.03 22.09
N ALA A 113 -16.69 -10.71 21.99
CA ALA A 113 -17.31 -9.86 23.03
C ALA A 113 -16.82 -10.21 24.45
N GLY A 114 -15.59 -10.72 24.61
CA GLY A 114 -15.05 -11.18 25.88
C GLY A 114 -15.61 -12.52 26.37
N GLN A 115 -16.40 -13.24 25.56
CA GLN A 115 -17.05 -14.52 25.90
C GLN A 115 -16.64 -15.60 24.89
N PRO A 116 -15.87 -16.62 25.31
CA PRO A 116 -15.39 -17.67 24.40
C PRO A 116 -16.50 -18.43 23.65
N GLU A 117 -17.66 -18.58 24.27
CA GLU A 117 -18.84 -19.25 23.68
C GLU A 117 -19.50 -18.43 22.57
N LEU A 118 -19.20 -17.14 22.48
CA LEU A 118 -19.66 -16.24 21.40
C LEU A 118 -18.58 -15.98 20.37
N ARG A 119 -17.41 -16.63 20.48
CA ARG A 119 -16.29 -16.44 19.55
C ARG A 119 -16.73 -16.74 18.13
N ARG A 120 -16.36 -15.85 17.24
CA ARG A 120 -16.54 -15.97 15.78
C ARG A 120 -15.23 -15.69 15.09
N ILE A 121 -14.93 -16.47 14.08
CA ILE A 121 -13.74 -16.28 13.26
C ILE A 121 -14.19 -16.17 11.82
N LEU A 122 -13.76 -15.12 11.14
CA LEU A 122 -14.01 -14.87 9.73
C LEU A 122 -12.66 -14.72 9.04
N GLN A 123 -12.43 -15.42 7.95
CA GLN A 123 -11.19 -15.30 7.22
C GLN A 123 -11.36 -14.34 6.04
N ALA A 124 -10.55 -13.26 6.02
CA ALA A 124 -10.48 -12.33 4.91
C ALA A 124 -9.53 -12.85 3.83
N ASP A 125 -9.82 -12.57 2.56
CA ASP A 125 -8.91 -12.93 1.47
C ASP A 125 -7.63 -12.09 1.50
N GLU A 126 -7.75 -10.78 1.75
CA GLU A 126 -6.62 -9.86 1.91
C GLU A 126 -7.02 -8.68 2.79
N VAL A 127 -6.08 -8.17 3.58
CA VAL A 127 -6.24 -6.91 4.31
C VAL A 127 -5.07 -5.98 4.02
N ALA A 128 -5.32 -4.67 4.03
CA ALA A 128 -4.29 -3.67 3.84
C ALA A 128 -4.26 -2.65 4.98
N TYR A 129 -3.07 -2.44 5.53
CA TYR A 129 -2.75 -1.41 6.51
C TYR A 129 -1.91 -0.34 5.84
N LEU A 130 -2.42 0.87 5.73
CA LEU A 130 -1.71 1.98 5.09
C LEU A 130 -0.67 2.63 6.01
N TYR A 131 -0.77 2.39 7.31
CA TYR A 131 0.10 3.00 8.33
C TYR A 131 0.65 1.97 9.31
N PRO A 132 1.36 0.91 8.84
CA PRO A 132 1.77 -0.21 9.68
C PRO A 132 2.68 0.20 10.83
N ALA A 133 3.47 1.28 10.68
CA ALA A 133 4.34 1.78 11.74
C ALA A 133 3.57 2.42 12.93
N ARG A 134 2.30 2.75 12.75
CA ARG A 134 1.43 3.37 13.76
C ARG A 134 0.31 2.43 14.22
N THR A 135 0.24 1.24 13.65
CA THR A 135 -0.85 0.28 13.79
C THR A 135 -0.39 -0.94 14.56
N ARG A 136 -1.17 -1.39 15.53
CA ARG A 136 -0.91 -2.65 16.25
C ARG A 136 -1.39 -3.83 15.42
N ILE A 137 -0.55 -4.27 14.49
CA ILE A 137 -0.83 -5.38 13.59
C ILE A 137 -0.44 -6.68 14.30
N PRO A 138 -1.39 -7.62 14.53
CA PRO A 138 -1.09 -8.89 15.17
C PRO A 138 -0.25 -9.79 14.28
N ARG A 139 0.46 -10.75 14.86
CA ARG A 139 1.17 -11.78 14.08
C ARG A 139 0.21 -12.83 13.53
N ASP A 140 -0.68 -13.30 14.40
CA ASP A 140 -1.56 -14.46 14.15
C ASP A 140 -3.00 -14.06 14.47
N GLY A 141 -3.76 -13.73 13.45
CA GLY A 141 -5.16 -13.35 13.60
C GLY A 141 -5.42 -12.00 14.30
N LEU A 142 -6.40 -11.29 13.84
CA LEU A 142 -6.80 -9.99 14.36
C LEU A 142 -7.94 -10.17 15.36
N VAL A 143 -7.72 -9.81 16.61
CA VAL A 143 -8.77 -9.80 17.65
C VAL A 143 -9.44 -8.45 17.67
N ILE A 144 -10.74 -8.44 17.32
CA ILE A 144 -11.56 -7.23 17.25
C ILE A 144 -11.68 -6.60 18.63
N GLY A 145 -11.36 -5.30 18.72
CA GLY A 145 -11.36 -4.55 19.98
C GLY A 145 -10.02 -4.55 20.74
N GLU A 146 -9.08 -5.45 20.38
CA GLU A 146 -7.72 -5.48 20.95
C GLU A 146 -6.66 -4.94 20.00
N HIS A 147 -6.82 -5.23 18.70
CA HIS A 147 -5.93 -4.78 17.63
C HIS A 147 -6.59 -3.71 16.78
N ASP A 148 -5.76 -2.94 16.09
CA ASP A 148 -6.27 -1.95 15.16
C ASP A 148 -6.79 -2.63 13.89
N LEU A 149 -7.91 -2.12 13.37
CA LEU A 149 -8.51 -2.64 12.15
C LEU A 149 -7.68 -2.22 10.92
N PRO A 150 -7.62 -3.04 9.85
CA PRO A 150 -7.04 -2.63 8.58
C PRO A 150 -7.85 -1.50 7.94
N ASP A 151 -7.17 -0.68 7.13
CA ASP A 151 -7.81 0.38 6.36
C ASP A 151 -8.72 -0.18 5.26
N VAL A 152 -8.38 -1.34 4.71
CA VAL A 152 -9.15 -2.03 3.66
C VAL A 152 -9.15 -3.53 3.91
N VAL A 153 -10.31 -4.15 3.66
CA VAL A 153 -10.45 -5.59 3.47
C VAL A 153 -10.82 -5.85 2.02
N LEU A 154 -10.15 -6.77 1.36
CA LEU A 154 -10.52 -7.30 0.04
C LEU A 154 -11.13 -8.69 0.20
N GLU A 155 -12.28 -8.90 -0.42
CA GLU A 155 -12.95 -10.19 -0.59
C GLU A 155 -13.13 -10.49 -2.07
N VAL A 156 -12.87 -11.72 -2.48
CA VAL A 156 -12.96 -12.17 -3.87
C VAL A 156 -14.16 -13.11 -4.05
N ASP A 157 -15.24 -12.57 -4.58
CA ASP A 157 -16.49 -13.29 -4.84
C ASP A 157 -16.41 -14.09 -6.15
N HIS A 158 -15.73 -15.24 -6.13
CA HIS A 158 -15.66 -16.12 -7.30
C HIS A 158 -16.78 -17.17 -7.29
N THR A 159 -16.94 -17.89 -6.19
CA THR A 159 -17.94 -18.93 -5.95
C THR A 159 -18.83 -18.64 -4.75
N THR A 160 -18.53 -17.59 -3.99
CA THR A 160 -19.23 -17.11 -2.80
C THR A 160 -20.05 -15.86 -3.08
N ASP A 161 -20.81 -15.37 -2.12
CA ASP A 161 -21.47 -14.06 -2.14
C ASP A 161 -21.33 -13.39 -0.79
N VAL A 162 -20.28 -12.61 -0.64
CA VAL A 162 -19.92 -11.85 0.58
C VAL A 162 -21.07 -10.97 1.08
N ARG A 163 -21.90 -10.43 0.17
CA ARG A 163 -23.06 -9.58 0.51
C ARG A 163 -24.07 -10.29 1.41
N ARG A 164 -24.17 -11.62 1.31
CA ARG A 164 -25.15 -12.44 2.04
C ARG A 164 -24.65 -12.98 3.37
N GLY A 165 -23.34 -12.92 3.60
CA GLY A 165 -22.69 -13.46 4.77
C GLY A 165 -21.79 -12.45 5.47
N LYS A 166 -20.56 -12.31 5.00
CA LYS A 166 -19.48 -11.58 5.65
C LYS A 166 -19.75 -10.07 5.78
N LEU A 167 -20.38 -9.43 4.79
CA LEU A 167 -20.52 -7.97 4.75
C LEU A 167 -21.23 -7.40 5.98
N GLY A 168 -22.24 -8.12 6.49
CA GLY A 168 -22.95 -7.73 7.72
C GLY A 168 -22.06 -7.85 8.97
N LEU A 169 -21.18 -8.85 9.00
CA LEU A 169 -20.21 -9.03 10.10
C LEU A 169 -19.14 -7.95 10.07
N TYR A 170 -18.59 -7.62 8.90
CA TYR A 170 -17.65 -6.52 8.74
C TYR A 170 -18.23 -5.19 9.22
N ALA A 171 -19.51 -4.90 8.89
CA ALA A 171 -20.18 -3.70 9.36
C ALA A 171 -20.34 -3.69 10.87
N ALA A 172 -20.77 -4.82 11.47
CA ALA A 172 -20.96 -4.95 12.91
C ALA A 172 -19.63 -4.84 13.69
N TRP A 173 -18.52 -5.26 13.09
CA TRP A 173 -17.18 -5.20 13.69
C TRP A 173 -16.44 -3.89 13.39
N GLY A 174 -17.04 -2.98 12.59
CA GLY A 174 -16.53 -1.62 12.39
C GLY A 174 -15.46 -1.48 11.31
N PHE A 175 -15.30 -2.43 10.39
CA PHE A 175 -14.32 -2.31 9.31
C PHE A 175 -14.61 -1.11 8.42
N PRO A 176 -13.67 -0.17 8.22
CA PRO A 176 -13.96 1.11 7.58
C PRO A 176 -14.28 1.00 6.08
N GLU A 177 -13.59 0.10 5.37
CA GLU A 177 -13.75 -0.08 3.93
C GLU A 177 -13.58 -1.54 3.54
N VAL A 178 -14.55 -2.09 2.81
CA VAL A 178 -14.52 -3.46 2.28
C VAL A 178 -14.65 -3.40 0.76
N TRP A 179 -13.71 -4.01 0.06
CA TRP A 179 -13.70 -4.18 -1.39
C TRP A 179 -14.19 -5.57 -1.73
N VAL A 180 -15.22 -5.65 -2.55
CA VAL A 180 -15.75 -6.92 -3.03
C VAL A 180 -15.46 -7.02 -4.52
N GLU A 181 -14.52 -7.87 -4.85
CA GLU A 181 -14.07 -8.11 -6.22
C GLU A 181 -14.81 -9.33 -6.81
N VAL A 182 -15.40 -9.16 -7.97
CA VAL A 182 -15.93 -10.26 -8.79
C VAL A 182 -15.05 -10.37 -10.03
N PRO A 183 -14.18 -11.39 -10.13
CA PRO A 183 -13.24 -11.53 -11.26
C PRO A 183 -13.93 -11.66 -12.62
N ASP A 184 -13.25 -11.24 -13.68
CA ASP A 184 -13.73 -11.35 -15.07
C ASP A 184 -13.93 -12.81 -15.50
N VAL A 185 -13.07 -13.72 -15.00
CA VAL A 185 -13.17 -15.14 -15.33
C VAL A 185 -14.41 -15.73 -14.67
N THR A 186 -15.29 -16.27 -15.50
CA THR A 186 -16.54 -16.89 -15.05
C THR A 186 -16.30 -18.29 -14.49
N SER A 187 -17.06 -18.65 -13.43
CA SER A 187 -17.17 -20.03 -12.93
C SER A 187 -18.62 -20.51 -13.10
N PRO A 188 -18.84 -21.77 -13.44
CA PRO A 188 -20.19 -22.35 -13.47
C PRO A 188 -20.92 -22.26 -12.13
N SER A 189 -20.18 -22.28 -11.02
CA SER A 189 -20.70 -22.18 -9.65
C SER A 189 -20.86 -20.75 -9.16
N ARG A 190 -20.53 -19.75 -9.97
CA ARG A 190 -20.74 -18.34 -9.59
C ARG A 190 -22.21 -18.07 -9.27
N PRO A 191 -22.54 -17.51 -8.09
CA PRO A 191 -23.92 -17.23 -7.74
C PRO A 191 -24.62 -16.32 -8.76
N ALA A 192 -25.88 -16.60 -9.04
CA ALA A 192 -26.68 -15.82 -9.98
C ALA A 192 -26.71 -14.33 -9.59
N GLY A 193 -26.57 -13.46 -10.59
CA GLY A 193 -26.57 -12.00 -10.41
C GLY A 193 -25.21 -11.43 -9.94
N ARG A 194 -24.14 -12.24 -9.86
CA ARG A 194 -22.78 -11.70 -9.67
C ARG A 194 -22.20 -11.30 -11.03
N VAL A 195 -22.03 -10.00 -11.21
CA VAL A 195 -21.46 -9.40 -12.43
C VAL A 195 -20.00 -9.02 -12.13
N PRO A 196 -19.06 -9.30 -13.08
CA PRO A 196 -17.67 -8.87 -12.93
C PRO A 196 -17.55 -7.38 -12.59
N GLY A 197 -16.61 -7.05 -11.74
CA GLY A 197 -16.37 -5.68 -11.27
C GLY A 197 -16.05 -5.63 -9.79
N LEU A 198 -15.55 -4.49 -9.35
CA LEU A 198 -15.26 -4.23 -7.94
C LEU A 198 -16.30 -3.27 -7.36
N THR A 199 -16.78 -3.60 -6.17
CA THR A 199 -17.62 -2.70 -5.37
C THR A 199 -16.87 -2.31 -4.11
N ILE A 200 -16.72 -1.00 -3.87
CA ILE A 200 -16.18 -0.48 -2.64
C ILE A 200 -17.34 -0.19 -1.67
N HIS A 201 -17.33 -0.85 -0.53
CA HIS A 201 -18.27 -0.63 0.56
C HIS A 201 -17.60 0.18 1.66
N ARG A 202 -18.04 1.40 1.87
CA ARG A 202 -17.59 2.28 2.94
C ARG A 202 -18.56 2.23 4.11
N LEU A 203 -18.05 2.06 5.33
CA LEU A 203 -18.86 2.11 6.54
C LEU A 203 -19.27 3.56 6.82
N ASP A 204 -20.57 3.77 7.00
CA ASP A 204 -21.18 5.06 7.35
C ASP A 204 -22.34 4.82 8.33
N ALA A 205 -22.25 5.39 9.52
CA ALA A 205 -23.23 5.22 10.59
C ALA A 205 -23.63 3.73 10.84
N GLY A 206 -22.66 2.83 10.89
CA GLY A 206 -22.86 1.40 11.15
C GLY A 206 -23.40 0.59 9.96
N ARG A 207 -23.46 1.17 8.76
CA ARG A 207 -23.94 0.49 7.54
C ARG A 207 -23.00 0.77 6.37
N TYR A 208 -22.85 -0.24 5.51
CA TYR A 208 -22.10 -0.04 4.27
C TYR A 208 -22.91 0.69 3.22
N ARG A 209 -22.23 1.64 2.56
CA ARG A 209 -22.70 2.28 1.32
C ARG A 209 -21.70 2.02 0.22
N ALA A 210 -22.19 1.69 -0.97
CA ALA A 210 -21.33 1.56 -2.15
C ALA A 210 -20.85 2.97 -2.57
N VAL A 211 -19.53 3.09 -2.80
CA VAL A 211 -18.90 4.33 -3.25
C VAL A 211 -18.08 4.09 -4.52
N ALA A 212 -17.91 5.14 -5.32
CA ALA A 212 -17.22 5.04 -6.60
C ALA A 212 -15.69 5.01 -6.49
N ALA A 213 -15.14 5.48 -5.38
CA ALA A 213 -13.71 5.56 -5.15
C ALA A 213 -13.37 5.28 -3.69
N SER A 214 -12.18 4.72 -3.45
CA SER A 214 -11.63 4.45 -2.13
C SER A 214 -11.31 5.76 -1.38
N VAL A 215 -11.55 5.74 -0.09
CA VAL A 215 -11.09 6.78 0.85
C VAL A 215 -9.72 6.40 1.43
N ALA A 216 -9.52 5.11 1.68
CA ALA A 216 -8.24 4.58 2.15
C ALA A 216 -7.14 4.83 1.12
N PHE A 217 -7.37 4.48 -0.15
CA PHE A 217 -6.49 4.81 -1.28
C PHE A 217 -7.07 5.99 -2.08
N PRO A 218 -6.75 7.24 -1.74
CA PRO A 218 -7.48 8.42 -2.19
C PRO A 218 -7.58 8.54 -3.71
N GLY A 219 -8.82 8.63 -4.21
CA GLY A 219 -9.10 8.81 -5.63
C GLY A 219 -8.90 7.56 -6.49
N TRP A 220 -8.62 6.39 -5.92
CA TRP A 220 -8.60 5.14 -6.67
C TRP A 220 -10.03 4.65 -6.88
N ARG A 221 -10.47 4.65 -8.13
CA ARG A 221 -11.85 4.31 -8.47
C ARG A 221 -12.06 2.81 -8.52
N ALA A 222 -13.24 2.35 -8.16
CA ALA A 222 -13.60 0.92 -8.18
C ALA A 222 -13.29 0.23 -9.53
N ALA A 223 -13.64 0.87 -10.66
CA ALA A 223 -13.35 0.34 -11.98
C ALA A 223 -11.84 0.26 -12.28
N GLU A 224 -11.04 1.23 -11.82
CA GLU A 224 -9.58 1.22 -12.00
C GLU A 224 -8.94 0.12 -11.14
N ILE A 225 -9.43 -0.09 -9.91
CA ILE A 225 -8.97 -1.16 -9.02
C ILE A 225 -9.28 -2.52 -9.64
N HIS A 226 -10.50 -2.72 -10.12
CA HIS A 226 -10.91 -3.94 -10.80
C HIS A 226 -9.96 -4.30 -11.97
N VAL A 227 -9.70 -3.35 -12.86
CA VAL A 227 -8.74 -3.54 -13.96
C VAL A 227 -7.37 -3.92 -13.42
N ALA A 228 -6.83 -3.17 -12.44
CA ALA A 228 -5.52 -3.41 -11.87
C ALA A 228 -5.37 -4.79 -11.20
N LEU A 229 -6.46 -5.33 -10.60
CA LEU A 229 -6.47 -6.65 -9.99
C LEU A 229 -6.57 -7.80 -10.99
N ASN A 230 -7.16 -7.57 -12.18
CA ASN A 230 -7.45 -8.64 -13.17
C ASN A 230 -6.52 -8.63 -14.40
N GLU A 231 -5.90 -7.50 -14.74
CA GLU A 231 -5.04 -7.42 -15.92
C GLU A 231 -3.82 -8.37 -15.84
N ARG A 232 -3.53 -9.07 -16.94
CA ARG A 232 -2.39 -10.00 -17.00
C ARG A 232 -1.05 -9.26 -17.15
N VAL A 233 -1.07 -8.20 -17.93
CA VAL A 233 0.07 -7.31 -18.16
C VAL A 233 -0.35 -5.93 -17.69
N ARG A 234 0.49 -5.31 -16.87
CA ARG A 234 0.21 -4.00 -16.31
C ARG A 234 0.11 -2.95 -17.41
N SER A 235 -0.96 -2.18 -17.39
CA SER A 235 -1.21 -1.10 -18.34
C SER A 235 -0.70 0.25 -17.83
N ASP A 236 -0.44 1.18 -18.74
CA ASP A 236 -0.11 2.56 -18.42
C ASP A 236 -1.23 3.25 -17.60
N ALA A 237 -2.48 2.83 -17.76
CA ALA A 237 -3.60 3.35 -16.98
C ALA A 237 -3.48 2.98 -15.50
N THR A 238 -3.13 1.73 -15.22
CA THR A 238 -2.84 1.26 -13.86
C THR A 238 -1.63 1.96 -13.27
N ASP A 239 -0.57 2.19 -14.05
CA ASP A 239 0.62 2.91 -13.58
C ASP A 239 0.28 4.35 -13.18
N ARG A 240 -0.44 5.09 -14.04
CA ARG A 240 -0.92 6.44 -13.70
C ARG A 240 -1.85 6.47 -12.47
N ALA A 241 -2.70 5.46 -12.31
CA ALA A 241 -3.57 5.37 -11.14
C ALA A 241 -2.76 5.20 -9.85
N ARG A 242 -1.74 4.31 -9.85
CA ARG A 242 -0.84 4.11 -8.71
C ARG A 242 -0.05 5.37 -8.35
N GLU A 243 0.51 6.04 -9.34
CA GLU A 243 1.24 7.30 -9.14
C GLU A 243 0.35 8.37 -8.51
N ARG A 244 -0.88 8.51 -9.02
CA ARG A 244 -1.86 9.46 -8.48
C ARG A 244 -2.23 9.14 -7.02
N VAL A 245 -2.50 7.87 -6.72
CA VAL A 245 -2.84 7.39 -5.36
C VAL A 245 -1.66 7.58 -4.41
N ALA A 246 -0.46 7.17 -4.84
CA ALA A 246 0.75 7.33 -4.05
C ALA A 246 1.07 8.81 -3.78
N GLY A 247 0.92 9.67 -4.78
CA GLY A 247 1.08 11.12 -4.62
C GLY A 247 0.07 11.72 -3.63
N ALA A 248 -1.20 11.28 -3.68
CA ALA A 248 -2.22 11.73 -2.74
C ALA A 248 -1.95 11.26 -1.30
N LEU A 249 -1.49 10.02 -1.12
CA LEU A 249 -1.06 9.49 0.19
C LEU A 249 0.19 10.22 0.69
N GLY A 250 1.21 10.39 -0.16
CA GLY A 250 2.44 11.10 0.18
C GLY A 250 2.19 12.55 0.58
N ALA A 251 1.32 13.26 -0.15
CA ALA A 251 0.92 14.63 0.19
C ALA A 251 0.22 14.72 1.56
N ARG A 252 -0.59 13.71 1.93
CA ARG A 252 -1.22 13.61 3.25
C ARG A 252 -0.19 13.41 4.38
N ASP A 253 0.89 12.67 4.08
CA ASP A 253 1.90 12.28 5.06
C ASP A 253 3.12 13.20 5.07
N GLY A 254 3.28 14.07 4.09
CA GLY A 254 4.48 14.87 3.87
C GLY A 254 5.67 14.02 3.41
N THR A 255 5.41 12.94 2.66
CA THR A 255 6.42 12.01 2.13
C THR A 255 6.37 11.92 0.61
N GLY A 256 7.43 11.38 0.01
CA GLY A 256 7.53 11.19 -1.43
C GLY A 256 8.49 10.05 -1.81
N PRO A 257 8.68 9.79 -3.09
CA PRO A 257 9.55 8.71 -3.56
C PRO A 257 11.00 8.81 -3.06
N GLU A 258 11.48 10.01 -2.75
CA GLU A 258 12.81 10.27 -2.20
C GLU A 258 12.99 9.71 -0.79
N ASP A 259 11.91 9.46 -0.05
CA ASP A 259 11.95 8.85 1.28
C ASP A 259 12.18 7.34 1.21
N THR A 260 12.04 6.75 0.03
CA THR A 260 12.31 5.33 -0.21
C THR A 260 13.80 5.09 -0.48
N PRO A 261 14.55 4.37 0.39
CA PRO A 261 15.99 4.18 0.24
C PRO A 261 16.43 3.57 -1.09
N TRP A 262 15.62 2.65 -1.63
CA TRP A 262 15.89 2.03 -2.92
C TRP A 262 15.76 3.04 -4.07
N LEU A 263 14.67 3.82 -4.12
CA LEU A 263 14.48 4.83 -5.17
C LEU A 263 15.54 5.95 -5.08
N ARG A 264 15.95 6.34 -3.88
CA ARG A 264 17.07 7.27 -3.69
C ARG A 264 18.35 6.75 -4.33
N ARG A 265 18.68 5.45 -4.12
CA ARG A 265 19.85 4.83 -4.75
C ARG A 265 19.73 4.80 -6.26
N GLN A 266 18.59 4.35 -6.79
CA GLN A 266 18.36 4.28 -8.24
C GLN A 266 18.49 5.65 -8.92
N ARG A 267 17.94 6.70 -8.33
CA ARG A 267 18.09 8.07 -8.85
C ARG A 267 19.53 8.56 -8.78
N ALA A 268 20.22 8.25 -7.69
CA ALA A 268 21.64 8.61 -7.57
C ALA A 268 22.52 7.88 -8.58
N GLU A 269 22.20 6.62 -8.89
CA GLU A 269 22.89 5.82 -9.90
C GLU A 269 22.58 6.32 -11.32
N GLY A 270 21.31 6.58 -11.64
CA GLY A 270 20.90 7.18 -12.91
C GLY A 270 21.55 8.54 -13.17
N GLY A 271 21.52 9.42 -12.16
CA GLY A 271 22.16 10.72 -12.24
C GLY A 271 23.68 10.67 -12.38
N ARG A 272 24.34 9.62 -11.85
CA ARG A 272 25.78 9.38 -12.07
C ARG A 272 26.06 8.93 -13.50
N ALA A 273 25.26 7.97 -14.02
CA ALA A 273 25.41 7.49 -15.40
C ALA A 273 25.20 8.62 -16.42
N GLU A 274 24.21 9.46 -16.21
CA GLU A 274 23.96 10.63 -17.05
C GLU A 274 25.15 11.63 -17.02
N ARG A 275 25.67 11.95 -15.82
CA ARG A 275 26.86 12.82 -15.69
C ARG A 275 28.08 12.23 -16.38
N ASP A 276 28.34 10.92 -16.20
CA ASP A 276 29.44 10.23 -16.86
C ASP A 276 29.34 10.34 -18.40
N ALA A 277 28.13 10.13 -18.93
CA ALA A 277 27.87 10.28 -20.36
C ALA A 277 28.15 11.72 -20.85
N VAL A 278 27.72 12.73 -20.11
CA VAL A 278 28.01 14.16 -20.45
C VAL A 278 29.52 14.44 -20.42
N LEU A 279 30.24 13.98 -19.39
CA LEU A 279 31.69 14.20 -19.28
C LEU A 279 32.45 13.52 -20.43
N ARG A 280 32.07 12.30 -20.80
CA ARG A 280 32.64 11.58 -21.97
C ARG A 280 32.35 12.33 -23.27
N ALA A 281 31.12 12.81 -23.48
CA ALA A 281 30.77 13.56 -24.68
C ALA A 281 31.61 14.83 -24.82
N ILE A 282 31.93 15.52 -23.73
CA ILE A 282 32.82 16.69 -23.75
C ILE A 282 34.24 16.30 -24.15
N LEU A 283 34.80 15.23 -23.54
CA LEU A 283 36.12 14.72 -23.92
C LEU A 283 36.17 14.30 -25.40
N THR A 284 35.15 13.62 -25.88
CA THR A 284 35.02 13.23 -27.30
C THR A 284 34.98 14.46 -28.21
N GLY A 285 34.16 15.46 -27.85
CA GLY A 285 34.09 16.73 -28.61
C GLY A 285 35.41 17.52 -28.66
N ARG A 286 36.28 17.29 -27.64
CA ARG A 286 37.64 17.85 -27.59
C ARG A 286 38.70 16.95 -28.24
N GLY A 287 38.34 15.77 -28.75
CA GLY A 287 39.28 14.80 -29.32
C GLY A 287 40.17 14.11 -28.28
N MET A 288 39.75 14.04 -27.00
CA MET A 288 40.52 13.54 -25.87
C MET A 288 39.87 12.26 -25.29
N THR A 289 39.47 11.34 -26.14
CA THR A 289 38.79 10.07 -25.75
C THR A 289 39.70 9.14 -24.97
N ASP A 290 41.03 9.26 -25.14
CA ASP A 290 42.04 8.57 -24.36
C ASP A 290 42.04 8.92 -22.88
N LEU A 291 41.36 9.99 -22.48
CA LEU A 291 41.18 10.39 -21.08
C LEU A 291 39.95 9.77 -20.41
N GLU A 292 39.05 9.10 -21.14
CA GLU A 292 37.88 8.44 -20.56
C GLU A 292 38.19 7.46 -19.40
N PRO A 293 39.26 6.66 -19.44
CA PRO A 293 39.64 5.82 -18.30
C PRO A 293 39.93 6.62 -17.03
N VAL A 294 40.47 7.84 -17.16
CA VAL A 294 40.75 8.71 -16.01
C VAL A 294 39.46 9.19 -15.32
N LEU A 295 38.37 9.41 -16.05
CA LEU A 295 37.07 9.73 -15.48
C LEU A 295 36.57 8.59 -14.59
N ALA A 296 36.70 7.35 -15.06
CA ALA A 296 36.29 6.15 -14.30
C ALA A 296 37.16 5.93 -13.06
N GLU A 297 38.50 6.02 -13.22
CA GLU A 297 39.45 5.89 -12.11
C GLU A 297 39.23 6.94 -11.01
N SER A 298 38.95 8.17 -11.41
CA SER A 298 38.77 9.30 -10.50
C SER A 298 37.37 9.44 -9.93
N ASP A 299 36.45 8.53 -10.29
CA ASP A 299 35.00 8.59 -9.92
C ASP A 299 34.40 9.98 -10.17
N ALA A 300 34.75 10.57 -11.33
CA ALA A 300 34.41 11.96 -11.67
C ALA A 300 32.90 12.24 -11.62
N ALA A 301 32.06 11.23 -11.93
CA ALA A 301 30.61 11.35 -11.86
C ALA A 301 30.06 11.53 -10.42
N ARG A 302 30.85 11.26 -9.38
CA ARG A 302 30.49 11.52 -7.98
C ARG A 302 30.88 12.92 -7.51
N ARG A 303 31.75 13.59 -8.25
CA ARG A 303 32.17 14.95 -7.89
C ARG A 303 31.01 15.96 -8.12
N PRO A 304 31.04 17.13 -7.49
CA PRO A 304 30.11 18.20 -7.85
C PRO A 304 30.19 18.50 -9.35
N LEU A 305 29.04 18.60 -10.00
CA LEU A 305 28.98 18.68 -11.48
C LEU A 305 29.84 19.82 -12.02
N ALA A 306 29.82 20.98 -11.40
CA ALA A 306 30.62 22.15 -11.80
C ALA A 306 32.12 21.85 -11.80
N VAL A 307 32.60 21.09 -10.80
CA VAL A 307 34.01 20.68 -10.67
C VAL A 307 34.40 19.72 -11.78
N ALA A 308 33.57 18.69 -12.01
CA ALA A 308 33.84 17.70 -13.05
C ALA A 308 33.79 18.34 -14.44
N LEU A 309 32.85 19.24 -14.68
CA LEU A 309 32.76 20.00 -15.94
C LEU A 309 33.98 20.89 -16.17
N ASP A 310 34.40 21.66 -15.17
CA ASP A 310 35.60 22.50 -15.25
C ASP A 310 36.83 21.65 -15.57
N ALA A 311 37.00 20.53 -14.86
CA ALA A 311 38.11 19.64 -15.08
C ALA A 311 38.19 19.10 -16.52
N VAL A 312 37.06 18.58 -17.06
CA VAL A 312 37.04 18.05 -18.43
C VAL A 312 37.08 19.12 -19.54
N GLN A 313 36.61 20.35 -19.24
CA GLN A 313 36.64 21.46 -20.19
C GLN A 313 38.04 22.07 -20.33
N HIS A 314 38.86 22.02 -19.26
CA HIS A 314 40.12 22.76 -19.24
C HIS A 314 41.35 21.84 -19.06
N CYS A 315 41.20 20.51 -18.91
CA CYS A 315 42.34 19.61 -18.86
C CYS A 315 43.15 19.63 -20.18
N ARG A 316 44.44 19.44 -20.05
CA ARG A 316 45.40 19.35 -21.19
C ARG A 316 45.81 17.93 -21.49
N ASP A 317 45.88 17.11 -20.45
CA ASP A 317 46.32 15.70 -20.50
C ASP A 317 45.74 14.93 -19.27
N ALA A 318 46.09 13.63 -19.21
CA ALA A 318 45.63 12.75 -18.14
C ALA A 318 46.11 13.17 -16.73
N ALA A 319 47.33 13.71 -16.63
CA ALA A 319 47.90 14.16 -15.36
C ALA A 319 47.17 15.44 -14.88
N ASP A 320 46.95 16.39 -15.78
CA ASP A 320 46.21 17.61 -15.49
C ASP A 320 44.74 17.30 -15.13
N LEU A 321 44.09 16.34 -15.82
CA LEU A 321 42.73 15.92 -15.48
C LEU A 321 42.67 15.30 -14.06
N ARG A 322 43.60 14.39 -13.72
CA ARG A 322 43.66 13.84 -12.36
C ARG A 322 43.91 14.91 -11.31
N ALA A 323 44.85 15.84 -11.57
CA ALA A 323 45.16 16.92 -10.66
C ALA A 323 43.96 17.84 -10.40
N ARG A 324 43.19 18.20 -11.44
CA ARG A 324 41.97 19.02 -11.31
C ARG A 324 40.86 18.30 -10.55
N LEU A 325 40.67 17.00 -10.81
CA LEU A 325 39.70 16.20 -10.09
C LEU A 325 40.14 15.95 -8.62
N ALA A 326 41.43 15.84 -8.32
CA ALA A 326 41.96 15.64 -6.98
C ALA A 326 42.13 16.94 -6.17
N GLY A 327 42.49 18.03 -6.82
CA GLY A 327 42.89 19.28 -6.16
C GLY A 327 41.81 20.05 -5.41
N MET A 328 40.55 19.59 -5.47
CA MET A 328 39.41 20.23 -4.78
C MET A 328 38.93 19.47 -3.54
N ASP A 329 39.64 18.44 -3.10
CA ASP A 329 39.37 17.77 -1.82
C ASP A 329 40.00 18.46 -0.60
N GLN A 330 40.65 19.63 -0.78
CA GLN A 330 41.15 20.40 0.35
C GLN A 330 40.09 21.45 0.81
N PRO A 331 39.47 21.26 1.98
CA PRO A 331 38.66 22.32 2.57
C PRO A 331 39.56 23.42 3.06
N GLY A 332 39.50 24.57 2.39
CA GLY A 332 40.01 25.81 2.96
C GLY A 332 41.31 26.34 2.38
N ALA A 333 41.22 27.03 1.22
CA ALA A 333 42.13 28.12 0.91
C ALA A 333 41.27 29.22 0.24
N ALA A 334 40.65 30.04 1.06
CA ALA A 334 40.20 31.39 0.76
C ALA A 334 40.22 32.18 2.07
#